data_0c9dcd053f9ac8136f3907c6c608de06
#
_entry.id   0c9dcd053f9ac8136f3907c6c608de06
#
_cell.length_a   1.000
_cell.length_b   1.000
_cell.length_c   1.000
_cell.angle_alpha   90.00
_cell.angle_beta   90.00
_cell.angle_gamma   90.00
#
_symmetry.space_group_name_H-M   'P 1'
#
loop_
_entity.id
_entity.type
_entity.pdbx_description
1 polymer ?
#
loop_
_entity_poly.entity_id
_entity_poly.type
_entity_poly.pdbx_seq_one_letter_code
_entity_poly.pdbx_strand_id
1 'polypeptide(L)'
;CKYLASEEEALDAIFGYTTTLDLTALDVLRKNPRYLTRAKSFDTFFSFGPIVVTKDEVAHVDELEVITEHNGAVFSRDFVRNMHTRPLELVRFHSDYQTLHPGDLI
;
A
#
# COMPACT_ATOMS: atom_id res chain seq x y z
N CYS A 1 1.69 1.07 17.38
CA CYS A 1 2.71 2.12 17.43
C CYS A 1 2.15 3.48 17.03
N LYS A 2 2.77 4.54 17.44
CA LYS A 2 2.40 5.92 17.16
C LYS A 2 3.63 6.81 17.28
N TYR A 3 3.71 7.86 16.45
CA TYR A 3 4.83 8.81 16.44
C TYR A 3 6.20 8.16 16.21
N LEU A 4 6.32 7.40 15.13
CA LEU A 4 7.60 6.81 14.72
C LEU A 4 8.52 7.91 14.16
N ALA A 5 9.51 8.31 14.95
CA ALA A 5 10.36 9.47 14.65
C ALA A 5 11.49 9.16 13.65
N SER A 6 11.91 7.89 13.55
CA SER A 6 13.01 7.48 12.71
C SER A 6 12.61 6.41 11.68
N GLU A 7 13.44 6.23 10.67
CA GLU A 7 13.27 5.12 9.71
C GLU A 7 13.48 3.75 10.37
N GLU A 8 14.37 3.66 11.34
CA GLU A 8 14.62 2.43 12.09
C GLU A 8 13.37 2.02 12.89
N GLU A 9 12.74 2.95 13.60
CA GLU A 9 11.47 2.70 14.30
C GLU A 9 10.34 2.31 13.36
N ALA A 10 10.27 2.94 12.18
CA ALA A 10 9.28 2.59 11.16
C ALA A 10 9.52 1.18 10.60
N LEU A 11 10.78 0.84 10.31
CA LEU A 11 11.14 -0.49 9.84
C LEU A 11 10.82 -1.56 10.89
N ASP A 12 11.08 -1.28 12.16
CA ASP A 12 10.77 -2.21 13.24
C ASP A 12 9.27 -2.44 13.44
N ALA A 13 8.47 -1.45 13.11
CA ALA A 13 7.01 -1.56 13.15
C ALA A 13 6.42 -2.38 12.00
N ILE A 14 7.16 -2.56 10.90
CA ILE A 14 6.72 -3.36 9.75
C ILE A 14 6.89 -4.84 10.03
N PHE A 15 5.81 -5.61 9.89
CA PHE A 15 5.85 -7.08 9.94
C PHE A 15 6.35 -7.66 8.61
N GLY A 16 5.84 -7.15 7.50
CA GLY A 16 6.18 -7.65 6.17
C GLY A 16 5.46 -6.89 5.07
N TYR A 17 5.54 -7.42 3.87
CA TYR A 17 5.02 -6.81 2.66
C TYR A 17 4.08 -7.78 1.93
N THR A 18 3.05 -7.23 1.31
CA THR A 18 2.11 -7.97 0.48
C THR A 18 1.67 -7.10 -0.69
N THR A 19 1.12 -7.73 -1.71
CA THR A 19 0.48 -6.99 -2.80
C THR A 19 -0.92 -6.59 -2.43
N THR A 20 -1.35 -5.42 -2.86
CA THR A 20 -2.72 -4.93 -2.69
C THR A 20 -3.29 -4.47 -4.02
N LEU A 21 -4.59 -4.61 -4.18
CA LEU A 21 -5.32 -4.06 -5.31
C LEU A 21 -6.48 -3.22 -4.78
N ASP A 22 -6.44 -1.93 -5.09
CA ASP A 22 -7.43 -0.94 -4.71
C ASP A 22 -8.16 -0.44 -5.97
N LEU A 23 -9.21 -1.15 -6.36
CA LEU A 23 -10.01 -0.81 -7.52
C LEU A 23 -10.78 0.49 -7.28
N THR A 24 -10.96 1.25 -8.34
CA THR A 24 -11.67 2.54 -8.27
C THR A 24 -12.70 2.66 -9.38
N ALA A 25 -13.95 2.94 -9.01
CA ALA A 25 -15.01 3.26 -9.97
C ALA A 25 -14.84 4.69 -10.49
N LEU A 26 -14.09 4.85 -11.57
CA LEU A 26 -13.74 6.15 -12.15
C LEU A 26 -14.96 6.95 -12.63
N ASP A 27 -16.02 6.28 -13.07
CA ASP A 27 -17.28 6.91 -13.47
C ASP A 27 -17.98 7.59 -12.27
N VAL A 28 -17.89 7.02 -11.07
CA VAL A 28 -18.38 7.62 -9.83
C VAL A 28 -17.50 8.82 -9.44
N LEU A 29 -16.19 8.66 -9.49
CA LEU A 29 -15.24 9.70 -9.11
C LEU A 29 -15.31 10.92 -10.05
N ARG A 30 -15.52 10.70 -11.35
CA ARG A 30 -15.65 11.76 -12.36
C ARG A 30 -16.91 12.62 -12.16
N LYS A 31 -17.96 12.06 -11.56
CA LYS A 31 -19.15 12.84 -11.22
C LYS A 31 -18.89 13.85 -10.12
N ASN A 32 -18.09 13.46 -9.13
CA ASN A 32 -17.64 14.36 -8.07
C ASN A 32 -16.37 13.78 -7.40
N PRO A 33 -15.23 14.49 -7.43
CA PRO A 33 -13.99 14.04 -6.80
C PRO A 33 -14.11 13.78 -5.28
N ARG A 34 -15.10 14.33 -4.61
CA ARG A 34 -15.39 14.07 -3.18
C ARG A 34 -15.96 12.67 -2.93
N TYR A 35 -16.41 11.97 -3.97
CA TYR A 35 -16.94 10.60 -3.85
C TYR A 35 -15.83 9.53 -3.80
N LEU A 36 -14.64 9.89 -3.32
CA LEU A 36 -13.50 8.95 -3.26
C LEU A 36 -13.85 7.69 -2.46
N THR A 37 -14.36 7.84 -1.25
CA THR A 37 -14.78 6.69 -0.42
C THR A 37 -15.80 5.83 -1.16
N ARG A 38 -16.84 6.44 -1.73
CA ARG A 38 -17.86 5.71 -2.49
C ARG A 38 -17.27 4.98 -3.70
N ALA A 39 -16.32 5.60 -4.41
CA ALA A 39 -15.71 5.03 -5.60
C ALA A 39 -14.83 3.79 -5.30
N LYS A 40 -14.41 3.60 -4.05
CA LYS A 40 -13.53 2.51 -3.59
C LYS A 40 -14.23 1.46 -2.73
N SER A 41 -15.43 1.73 -2.23
CA SER A 41 -16.10 0.89 -1.22
C SER A 41 -17.15 -0.06 -1.80
N PHE A 42 -17.03 -0.43 -3.08
CA PHE A 42 -17.85 -1.51 -3.64
C PHE A 42 -17.33 -2.87 -3.18
N ASP A 43 -18.21 -3.84 -3.06
CA ASP A 43 -17.84 -5.21 -2.75
C ASP A 43 -16.74 -5.69 -3.71
N THR A 44 -15.72 -6.36 -3.18
CA THR A 44 -14.57 -6.89 -3.92
C THR A 44 -13.58 -5.87 -4.51
N PHE A 45 -13.74 -4.58 -4.24
CA PHE A 45 -12.85 -3.53 -4.79
C PHE A 45 -11.49 -3.47 -4.10
N PHE A 46 -11.39 -3.95 -2.87
CA PHE A 46 -10.10 -4.07 -2.19
C PHE A 46 -9.74 -5.55 -2.01
N SER A 47 -8.52 -5.89 -2.34
CA SER A 47 -7.93 -7.20 -2.07
C SER A 47 -6.46 -7.08 -1.72
N PHE A 48 -5.96 -8.03 -0.95
CA PHE A 48 -4.55 -8.14 -0.59
C PHE A 48 -4.13 -9.61 -0.51
N GLY A 49 -2.84 -9.87 -0.59
CA GLY A 49 -2.31 -11.23 -0.57
C GLY A 49 -1.83 -11.68 -1.96
N PRO A 50 -1.71 -13.01 -2.21
CA PRO A 50 -2.17 -14.11 -1.37
C PRO A 50 -1.27 -14.44 -0.17
N ILE A 51 -0.05 -13.91 -0.14
CA ILE A 51 0.92 -14.14 0.94
C ILE A 51 1.45 -12.83 1.48
N VAL A 52 1.91 -12.85 2.72
CA VAL A 52 2.73 -11.78 3.32
C VAL A 52 4.15 -12.31 3.41
N VAL A 53 5.09 -11.59 2.84
CA VAL A 53 6.53 -11.87 2.95
C VAL A 53 7.08 -11.05 4.11
N THR A 54 7.73 -11.69 5.06
CA THR A 54 8.26 -10.98 6.24
C THR A 54 9.41 -10.04 5.87
N LYS A 55 9.60 -8.98 6.63
CA LYS A 55 10.57 -7.93 6.30
C LYS A 55 12.02 -8.44 6.20
N ASP A 56 12.36 -9.48 6.94
CA ASP A 56 13.69 -10.12 6.92
C ASP A 56 13.99 -10.89 5.63
N GLU A 57 12.95 -11.29 4.89
CA GLU A 57 13.10 -11.92 3.58
C GLU A 57 13.24 -10.89 2.45
N VAL A 58 12.95 -9.61 2.72
CA VAL A 58 13.00 -8.52 1.73
C VAL A 58 14.16 -7.60 2.05
N ALA A 59 15.33 -7.87 1.46
CA ALA A 59 16.55 -7.08 1.71
C ALA A 59 16.41 -5.60 1.28
N HIS A 60 15.75 -5.35 0.15
CA HIS A 60 15.61 -4.01 -0.44
C HIS A 60 14.20 -3.82 -1.02
N VAL A 61 13.29 -3.31 -0.21
CA VAL A 61 11.89 -3.08 -0.64
C VAL A 61 11.79 -2.17 -1.86
N ASP A 62 12.65 -1.18 -1.97
CA ASP A 62 12.68 -0.23 -3.08
C ASP A 62 12.99 -0.87 -4.44
N GLU A 63 13.66 -2.02 -4.45
CA GLU A 63 14.00 -2.74 -5.67
C GLU A 63 12.91 -3.73 -6.13
N LEU A 64 11.87 -3.90 -5.34
CA LEU A 64 10.74 -4.74 -5.73
C LEU A 64 10.05 -4.17 -6.96
N GLU A 65 9.79 -5.04 -7.93
CA GLU A 65 8.99 -4.76 -9.10
C GLU A 65 7.52 -5.07 -8.81
N VAL A 66 6.64 -4.15 -9.17
CA VAL A 66 5.18 -4.30 -9.06
C VAL A 66 4.60 -4.41 -10.46
N ILE A 67 3.94 -5.51 -10.74
CA ILE A 67 3.33 -5.79 -12.03
C ILE A 67 1.82 -5.94 -11.84
N THR A 68 1.04 -5.24 -12.65
CA THR A 68 -0.41 -5.43 -12.74
C THR A 68 -0.74 -6.10 -14.05
N GLU A 69 -1.42 -7.23 -13.96
CA GLU A 69 -1.89 -7.97 -15.13
C GLU A 69 -3.42 -7.99 -15.20
N HIS A 70 -3.94 -7.93 -16.40
CA HIS A 70 -5.37 -8.07 -16.66
C HIS A 70 -5.58 -9.00 -17.84
N ASN A 71 -6.32 -10.10 -17.62
CA ASN A 71 -6.60 -11.11 -18.66
C ASN A 71 -5.33 -11.64 -19.37
N GLY A 72 -4.24 -11.85 -18.60
CA GLY A 72 -2.98 -12.38 -19.13
C GLY A 72 -2.10 -11.36 -19.86
N ALA A 73 -2.49 -10.09 -19.88
CA ALA A 73 -1.68 -9.01 -20.42
C ALA A 73 -1.17 -8.09 -19.33
N VAL A 74 0.09 -7.69 -19.39
CA VAL A 74 0.68 -6.70 -18.47
C VAL A 74 0.03 -5.34 -18.74
N PHE A 75 -0.64 -4.81 -17.73
CA PHE A 75 -1.29 -3.50 -17.77
C PHE A 75 -0.36 -2.39 -17.29
N SER A 76 0.40 -2.65 -16.24
CA SER A 76 1.43 -1.74 -15.75
C SER A 76 2.59 -2.51 -15.11
N ARG A 77 3.75 -1.88 -15.10
CA ARG A 77 4.97 -2.40 -14.48
C ARG A 77 5.79 -1.23 -13.97
N ASP A 78 6.18 -1.27 -12.71
CA ASP A 78 7.03 -0.25 -12.10
C ASP A 78 7.76 -0.80 -10.87
N PHE A 79 8.67 -0.02 -10.32
CA PHE A 79 9.41 -0.36 -9.11
C PHE A 79 8.95 0.48 -7.92
N VAL A 80 9.02 -0.11 -6.72
CA VAL A 80 8.68 0.58 -5.47
C VAL A 80 9.49 1.87 -5.30
N ARG A 81 10.77 1.90 -5.72
CA ARG A 81 11.60 3.13 -5.69
C ARG A 81 11.03 4.32 -6.47
N ASN A 82 10.11 4.09 -7.39
CA ASN A 82 9.46 5.15 -8.19
C ASN A 82 8.19 5.69 -7.53
N MET A 83 7.80 5.17 -6.36
CA MET A 83 6.69 5.72 -5.59
C MET A 83 7.01 7.16 -5.15
N HIS A 84 6.02 8.03 -5.22
CA HIS A 84 6.15 9.41 -4.74
C HIS A 84 6.47 9.47 -3.25
N THR A 85 5.82 8.63 -2.46
CA THR A 85 6.08 8.47 -1.02
C THR A 85 6.49 7.02 -0.77
N ARG A 86 7.65 6.82 -0.16
CA ARG A 86 8.23 5.50 0.08
C ARG A 86 7.50 4.75 1.20
N PRO A 87 7.59 3.42 1.25
CA PRO A 87 6.91 2.62 2.27
C PRO A 87 7.21 3.06 3.71
N LEU A 88 8.47 3.31 4.05
CA LEU A 88 8.84 3.78 5.40
C LEU A 88 8.27 5.18 5.72
N GLU A 89 8.27 6.06 4.72
CA GLU A 89 7.68 7.40 4.86
C GLU A 89 6.16 7.32 5.08
N LEU A 90 5.47 6.41 4.40
CA LEU A 90 4.04 6.18 4.58
C LEU A 90 3.73 5.70 6.00
N VAL A 91 4.50 4.73 6.51
CA VAL A 91 4.33 4.24 7.89
C VAL A 91 4.53 5.36 8.90
N ARG A 92 5.59 6.16 8.75
CA ARG A 92 5.84 7.34 9.60
C ARG A 92 4.70 8.33 9.52
N PHE A 93 4.32 8.73 8.31
CA PHE A 93 3.23 9.70 8.08
C PHE A 93 1.92 9.26 8.75
N HIS A 94 1.52 8.00 8.58
CA HIS A 94 0.30 7.51 9.21
C HIS A 94 0.41 7.41 10.73
N SER A 95 1.61 7.12 11.27
CA SER A 95 1.84 7.07 12.71
C SER A 95 1.73 8.43 13.40
N ASP A 96 1.86 9.53 12.68
CA ASP A 96 1.82 10.89 13.23
C ASP A 96 0.43 11.26 13.78
N TYR A 97 -0.62 10.80 13.12
CA TYR A 97 -1.98 11.21 13.48
C TYR A 97 -2.86 10.06 13.98
N GLN A 98 -2.48 8.81 13.76
CA GLN A 98 -3.24 7.65 14.21
C GLN A 98 -2.34 6.59 14.86
N THR A 99 -2.92 5.80 15.76
CA THR A 99 -2.23 4.64 16.31
C THR A 99 -2.32 3.50 15.32
N LEU A 100 -1.16 2.97 14.92
CA LEU A 100 -1.08 1.78 14.08
C LEU A 100 -1.11 0.52 14.96
N HIS A 101 -1.94 -0.43 14.59
CA HIS A 101 -2.11 -1.70 15.31
C HIS A 101 -1.55 -2.87 14.49
N PRO A 102 -1.18 -3.98 15.15
CA PRO A 102 -0.86 -5.21 14.42
C PRO A 102 -2.01 -5.65 13.52
N GLY A 103 -1.71 -5.85 12.23
CA GLY A 103 -2.69 -6.21 11.20
C GLY A 103 -3.20 -5.03 10.36
N ASP A 104 -2.80 -3.79 10.67
CA ASP A 104 -3.08 -2.67 9.79
C ASP A 104 -2.31 -2.83 8.47
N LEU A 105 -2.96 -2.49 7.36
CA LEU A 105 -2.40 -2.41 6.03
C LEU A 105 -2.25 -0.94 5.63
N ILE A 106 -1.09 -0.59 5.07
CA ILE A 106 -0.75 0.76 4.62
C ILE A 106 -0.29 0.70 3.17
#